data_c6a4f8d979ec1e8aa08222092b893458
#
_entry.id   c6a4f8d979ec1e8aa08222092b893458
#
_cell.length_a   1.000
_cell.length_b   1.000
_cell.length_c   1.000
_cell.angle_alpha   90.00
_cell.angle_beta   90.00
_cell.angle_gamma   90.00
#
_symmetry.space_group_name_H-M   'P 1'
#
loop_
_entity.id
_entity.type
_entity.pdbx_description
1 polymer ?
#
loop_
_entity_poly.entity_id
_entity_poly.type
_entity_poly.pdbx_seq_one_letter_code
_entity_poly.pdbx_strand_id
1 'polypeptide(L)'
;MIEIDQVHKTFGNLEVLQGVSMTVNKGEVISVIGGSGSGKSTLLMCINGLEPIQRGSIRVDGINVHAPDTNINALRQRIGIVFQQWNAFPHLTVLENVMLAPRKVRGLSEAQAQELAVKQLSHVGLQDKLKVFPGKLSGGQLQRMAIARALAMSPDYMLFDEVTSALDPQLVGEVLDTLRMLSEEGMTMILVTHEIRFARDVSDRVAFFRNGVIHEIGTPQQVIDDPQRPETAAFLKSSH
;
A
#
# COMPACT_ATOMS: atom_id res chain seq x y z
N MET A 1 10.22 -10.82 -4.09
CA MET A 1 9.61 -11.44 -2.90
C MET A 1 9.88 -10.56 -1.69
N ILE A 2 8.88 -10.31 -0.84
CA ILE A 2 9.04 -9.65 0.46
C ILE A 2 8.98 -10.75 1.54
N GLU A 3 9.98 -10.78 2.42
CA GLU A 3 10.07 -11.72 3.54
C GLU A 3 10.08 -10.92 4.84
N ILE A 4 9.14 -11.21 5.71
CA ILE A 4 8.97 -10.61 7.02
C ILE A 4 9.16 -11.74 8.03
N ASP A 5 10.14 -11.63 8.91
CA ASP A 5 10.49 -12.69 9.84
C ASP A 5 10.63 -12.16 11.27
N GLN A 6 9.72 -12.62 12.14
CA GLN A 6 9.68 -12.31 13.58
C GLN A 6 9.87 -10.83 13.90
N VAL A 7 9.15 -9.97 13.16
CA VAL A 7 9.29 -8.51 13.28
C VAL A 7 8.62 -8.00 14.54
N HIS A 8 9.41 -7.28 15.36
CA HIS A 8 8.95 -6.56 16.55
C HIS A 8 9.17 -5.05 16.39
N LYS A 9 8.13 -4.28 16.74
CA LYS A 9 8.17 -2.81 16.74
C LYS A 9 7.57 -2.25 17.99
N THR A 10 8.33 -1.36 18.64
CA THR A 10 7.93 -0.68 19.88
C THR A 10 8.00 0.83 19.71
N PHE A 11 7.02 1.56 20.22
CA PHE A 11 7.01 3.02 20.38
C PHE A 11 6.96 3.33 21.88
N GLY A 12 8.03 3.85 22.43
CA GLY A 12 8.16 4.01 23.89
C GLY A 12 8.00 2.65 24.59
N ASN A 13 6.97 2.52 25.43
CA ASN A 13 6.66 1.27 26.14
C ASN A 13 5.59 0.41 25.44
N LEU A 14 5.05 0.86 24.31
CA LEU A 14 4.00 0.15 23.58
C LEU A 14 4.60 -0.72 22.48
N GLU A 15 4.52 -2.05 22.63
CA GLU A 15 4.88 -2.99 21.58
C GLU A 15 3.71 -3.12 20.58
N VAL A 16 3.93 -2.60 19.37
CA VAL A 16 2.89 -2.53 18.32
C VAL A 16 2.95 -3.72 17.37
N LEU A 17 4.15 -4.24 17.08
CA LEU A 17 4.34 -5.50 16.34
C LEU A 17 5.04 -6.50 17.24
N GLN A 18 4.49 -7.72 17.32
CA GLN A 18 4.86 -8.74 18.32
C GLN A 18 5.26 -10.06 17.63
N GLY A 19 6.33 -10.03 16.81
CA GLY A 19 6.81 -11.23 16.13
C GLY A 19 6.03 -11.54 14.85
N VAL A 20 5.75 -10.53 14.04
CA VAL A 20 5.04 -10.68 12.76
C VAL A 20 5.91 -11.43 11.75
N SER A 21 5.37 -12.49 11.15
CA SER A 21 6.01 -13.24 10.07
C SER A 21 5.05 -13.45 8.91
N MET A 22 5.50 -13.12 7.69
CA MET A 22 4.73 -13.27 6.45
C MET A 22 5.67 -13.20 5.25
N THR A 23 5.33 -13.90 4.18
CA THR A 23 5.99 -13.76 2.87
C THR A 23 5.00 -13.27 1.83
N VAL A 24 5.47 -12.44 0.89
CA VAL A 24 4.71 -11.97 -0.27
C VAL A 24 5.49 -12.33 -1.53
N ASN A 25 4.91 -13.15 -2.37
CA ASN A 25 5.54 -13.57 -3.63
C ASN A 25 5.37 -12.49 -4.71
N LYS A 26 6.18 -12.54 -5.77
CA LYS A 26 5.99 -11.65 -6.92
C LYS A 26 4.66 -11.94 -7.62
N GLY A 27 3.93 -10.89 -7.95
CA GLY A 27 2.59 -10.96 -8.55
C GLY A 27 1.48 -11.29 -7.55
N GLU A 28 1.81 -11.51 -6.26
CA GLU A 28 0.82 -11.84 -5.23
C GLU A 28 0.18 -10.57 -4.64
N VAL A 29 -1.12 -10.63 -4.42
CA VAL A 29 -1.89 -9.62 -3.69
C VAL A 29 -2.28 -10.16 -2.33
N ILE A 30 -1.80 -9.53 -1.26
CA ILE A 30 -2.19 -9.85 0.12
C ILE A 30 -2.96 -8.68 0.72
N SER A 31 -4.20 -8.95 1.15
CA SER A 31 -4.94 -8.00 1.98
C SER A 31 -4.69 -8.25 3.47
N VAL A 32 -4.43 -7.18 4.19
CA VAL A 32 -4.29 -7.16 5.65
C VAL A 32 -5.51 -6.49 6.25
N ILE A 33 -6.36 -7.27 6.92
CA ILE A 33 -7.58 -6.81 7.57
C ILE A 33 -7.44 -6.86 9.09
N GLY A 34 -8.25 -6.09 9.81
CA GLY A 34 -8.21 -6.07 11.29
C GLY A 34 -8.61 -4.72 11.88
N GLY A 35 -8.81 -4.70 13.17
CA GLY A 35 -9.26 -3.50 13.90
C GLY A 35 -8.30 -2.32 13.79
N SER A 36 -8.82 -1.09 14.00
CA SER A 36 -7.97 0.11 14.09
C SER A 36 -6.98 -0.01 15.24
N GLY A 37 -5.76 0.51 15.05
CA GLY A 37 -4.70 0.45 16.06
C GLY A 37 -4.05 -0.92 16.23
N SER A 38 -4.37 -1.94 15.42
CA SER A 38 -3.77 -3.27 15.53
C SER A 38 -2.31 -3.37 15.05
N GLY A 39 -1.77 -2.34 14.36
CA GLY A 39 -0.38 -2.30 13.88
C GLY A 39 -0.21 -2.44 12.36
N LYS A 40 -1.29 -2.50 11.57
CA LYS A 40 -1.25 -2.71 10.11
C LYS A 40 -0.42 -1.64 9.36
N SER A 41 -0.72 -0.36 9.58
CA SER A 41 0.02 0.76 8.99
C SER A 41 1.49 0.78 9.42
N THR A 42 1.75 0.43 10.70
CA THR A 42 3.11 0.31 11.22
C THR A 42 3.89 -0.77 10.48
N LEU A 43 3.26 -1.91 10.17
CA LEU A 43 3.89 -2.98 9.38
C LEU A 43 4.27 -2.47 7.99
N LEU A 44 3.37 -1.77 7.28
CA LEU A 44 3.70 -1.18 5.97
C LEU A 44 4.87 -0.19 6.05
N MET A 45 4.89 0.66 7.08
CA MET A 45 5.98 1.62 7.28
C MET A 45 7.31 0.92 7.59
N CYS A 46 7.30 -0.22 8.30
CA CYS A 46 8.49 -1.03 8.52
C CYS A 46 8.98 -1.69 7.22
N ILE A 47 8.07 -2.17 6.35
CA ILE A 47 8.42 -2.77 5.04
C ILE A 47 9.09 -1.73 4.12
N ASN A 48 8.61 -0.48 4.13
CA ASN A 48 9.20 0.61 3.33
C ASN A 48 10.44 1.24 4.02
N GLY A 49 10.79 0.80 5.24
CA GLY A 49 11.89 1.36 6.03
C GLY A 49 11.64 2.78 6.56
N LEU A 50 10.38 3.26 6.54
CA LEU A 50 10.01 4.54 7.17
C LEU A 50 10.06 4.45 8.70
N GLU A 51 9.75 3.27 9.25
CA GLU A 51 9.87 2.96 10.67
C GLU A 51 10.92 1.86 10.88
N PRO A 52 11.91 2.05 11.77
CA PRO A 52 12.87 1.01 12.12
C PRO A 52 12.21 -0.06 12.98
N ILE A 53 12.69 -1.30 12.84
CA ILE A 53 12.29 -2.43 13.69
C ILE A 53 13.29 -2.62 14.84
N GLN A 54 12.85 -3.24 15.95
CA GLN A 54 13.73 -3.57 17.08
C GLN A 54 14.29 -4.99 17.01
N ARG A 55 13.51 -5.95 16.48
CA ARG A 55 13.91 -7.35 16.31
C ARG A 55 13.31 -7.94 15.06
N GLY A 56 13.86 -9.06 14.60
CA GLY A 56 13.45 -9.73 13.39
C GLY A 56 14.14 -9.18 12.16
N SER A 57 13.62 -9.48 10.99
CA SER A 57 14.14 -8.95 9.73
C SER A 57 13.04 -8.74 8.69
N ILE A 58 13.22 -7.76 7.82
CA ILE A 58 12.42 -7.56 6.60
C ILE A 58 13.37 -7.56 5.43
N ARG A 59 13.11 -8.43 4.44
CA ARG A 59 13.91 -8.52 3.22
C ARG A 59 13.03 -8.30 2.00
N VAL A 60 13.55 -7.54 1.04
CA VAL A 60 12.93 -7.33 -0.27
C VAL A 60 13.90 -7.78 -1.34
N ASP A 61 13.54 -8.83 -2.05
CA ASP A 61 14.42 -9.54 -3.01
C ASP A 61 15.81 -9.86 -2.41
N GLY A 62 15.82 -10.35 -1.17
CA GLY A 62 17.03 -10.72 -0.42
C GLY A 62 17.76 -9.55 0.26
N ILE A 63 17.41 -8.28 -0.04
CA ILE A 63 18.02 -7.09 0.58
C ILE A 63 17.33 -6.84 1.91
N ASN A 64 18.08 -6.84 3.02
CA ASN A 64 17.55 -6.50 4.34
C ASN A 64 17.27 -4.99 4.42
N VAL A 65 16.00 -4.61 4.62
CA VAL A 65 15.53 -3.22 4.67
C VAL A 65 16.23 -2.41 5.78
N HIS A 66 16.52 -3.06 6.90
CA HIS A 66 17.01 -2.40 8.12
C HIS A 66 18.49 -2.65 8.40
N ALA A 67 19.24 -3.22 7.46
CA ALA A 67 20.69 -3.36 7.62
C ALA A 67 21.39 -1.98 7.52
N PRO A 68 22.43 -1.73 8.33
CA PRO A 68 23.13 -0.43 8.36
C PRO A 68 23.73 0.00 7.02
N ASP A 69 24.08 -0.96 6.17
CA ASP A 69 24.69 -0.78 4.86
C ASP A 69 23.68 -0.71 3.71
N THR A 70 22.39 -0.87 3.99
CA THR A 70 21.35 -0.81 2.96
C THR A 70 21.13 0.62 2.46
N ASN A 71 21.24 0.80 1.14
CA ASN A 71 20.81 2.03 0.50
C ASN A 71 19.27 2.10 0.47
N ILE A 72 18.69 2.62 1.55
CA ILE A 72 17.24 2.69 1.75
C ILE A 72 16.55 3.55 0.66
N ASN A 73 17.22 4.56 0.10
CA ASN A 73 16.64 5.38 -0.95
C ASN A 73 16.53 4.61 -2.28
N ALA A 74 17.52 3.77 -2.60
CA ALA A 74 17.42 2.88 -3.77
C ALA A 74 16.32 1.82 -3.57
N LEU A 75 16.17 1.28 -2.36
CA LEU A 75 15.13 0.31 -2.04
C LEU A 75 13.73 0.93 -2.15
N ARG A 76 13.53 2.14 -1.63
CA ARG A 76 12.25 2.87 -1.71
C ARG A 76 11.80 3.21 -3.13
N GLN A 77 12.72 3.26 -4.10
CA GLN A 77 12.33 3.41 -5.51
C GLN A 77 11.61 2.17 -6.04
N ARG A 78 11.86 1.00 -5.44
CA ARG A 78 11.27 -0.29 -5.82
C ARG A 78 10.00 -0.62 -5.03
N ILE A 79 9.72 0.12 -3.94
CA ILE A 79 8.56 -0.11 -3.08
C ILE A 79 7.75 1.18 -3.03
N GLY A 80 6.70 1.26 -3.82
CA GLY A 80 5.71 2.34 -3.75
C GLY A 80 4.86 2.21 -2.49
N ILE A 81 4.52 3.33 -1.87
CA ILE A 81 3.56 3.37 -0.76
C ILE A 81 2.54 4.48 -1.01
N VAL A 82 1.27 4.16 -0.80
CA VAL A 82 0.14 5.10 -0.90
C VAL A 82 -0.58 5.09 0.45
N PHE A 83 -0.67 6.27 1.06
CA PHE A 83 -1.29 6.44 2.37
C PHE A 83 -2.77 6.81 2.27
N GLN A 84 -3.49 6.69 3.37
CA GLN A 84 -4.86 7.16 3.53
C GLN A 84 -4.99 8.65 3.19
N GLN A 85 -4.01 9.47 3.62
CA GLN A 85 -3.90 10.87 3.23
C GLN A 85 -3.12 10.98 1.92
N TRP A 86 -3.64 11.73 0.98
CA TRP A 86 -3.12 11.84 -0.41
C TRP A 86 -1.71 12.44 -0.49
N ASN A 87 -1.31 13.25 0.51
CA ASN A 87 -0.01 13.94 0.58
C ASN A 87 0.35 14.66 -0.74
N ALA A 88 -0.67 15.27 -1.38
CA ALA A 88 -0.49 16.02 -2.59
C ALA A 88 0.25 17.34 -2.33
N PHE A 89 1.11 17.75 -3.25
CA PHE A 89 1.74 19.07 -3.23
C PHE A 89 0.73 20.10 -3.76
N PRO A 90 0.13 20.96 -2.92
CA PRO A 90 -1.01 21.79 -3.31
C PRO A 90 -0.65 22.91 -4.27
N HIS A 91 0.62 23.30 -4.34
CA HIS A 91 1.19 24.31 -5.22
C HIS A 91 1.64 23.77 -6.59
N LEU A 92 1.56 22.48 -6.81
CA LEU A 92 1.86 21.79 -8.06
C LEU A 92 0.56 21.30 -8.71
N THR A 93 0.50 21.31 -10.04
CA THR A 93 -0.58 20.67 -10.80
C THR A 93 -0.56 19.15 -10.62
N VAL A 94 -1.61 18.47 -11.04
CA VAL A 94 -1.69 16.99 -11.07
C VAL A 94 -0.51 16.40 -11.82
N LEU A 95 -0.20 16.92 -13.01
CA LEU A 95 0.94 16.48 -13.81
C LEU A 95 2.26 16.66 -13.08
N GLU A 96 2.52 17.85 -12.54
CA GLU A 96 3.75 18.16 -11.81
C GLU A 96 3.92 17.32 -10.54
N ASN A 97 2.84 17.01 -9.83
CA ASN A 97 2.85 16.08 -8.68
C ASN A 97 3.41 14.72 -9.07
N VAL A 98 3.00 14.19 -10.23
CA VAL A 98 3.44 12.87 -10.71
C VAL A 98 4.84 12.93 -11.33
N MET A 99 5.21 14.03 -11.98
CA MET A 99 6.55 14.23 -12.58
C MET A 99 7.67 14.40 -11.55
N LEU A 100 7.36 14.86 -10.34
CA LEU A 100 8.35 15.33 -9.36
C LEU A 100 9.39 14.26 -9.01
N ALA A 101 8.95 13.08 -8.60
CA ALA A 101 9.86 12.00 -8.20
C ALA A 101 10.68 11.44 -9.37
N PRO A 102 10.12 11.14 -10.56
CA PRO A 102 10.89 10.75 -11.74
C PRO A 102 12.00 11.74 -12.10
N ARG A 103 11.73 13.06 -12.03
CA ARG A 103 12.74 14.08 -12.29
C ARG A 103 13.83 14.13 -11.21
N LYS A 104 13.42 14.19 -9.94
CA LYS A 104 14.33 14.46 -8.81
C LYS A 104 15.13 13.24 -8.38
N VAL A 105 14.53 12.05 -8.46
CA VAL A 105 15.11 10.80 -7.92
C VAL A 105 15.70 9.96 -9.04
N ARG A 106 15.00 9.81 -10.18
CA ARG A 106 15.48 9.01 -11.32
C ARG A 106 16.30 9.85 -12.32
N GLY A 107 16.35 11.17 -12.17
CA GLY A 107 17.11 12.05 -13.05
C GLY A 107 16.57 12.15 -14.48
N LEU A 108 15.27 11.83 -14.69
CA LEU A 108 14.67 11.91 -16.02
C LEU A 108 14.60 13.38 -16.50
N SER A 109 14.78 13.59 -17.80
CA SER A 109 14.53 14.89 -18.42
C SER A 109 13.06 15.29 -18.24
N GLU A 110 12.76 16.57 -18.41
CA GLU A 110 11.39 17.07 -18.29
C GLU A 110 10.44 16.37 -19.26
N ALA A 111 10.85 16.20 -20.51
CA ALA A 111 10.04 15.52 -21.52
C ALA A 111 9.76 14.05 -21.17
N GLN A 112 10.78 13.30 -20.71
CA GLN A 112 10.63 11.91 -20.30
C GLN A 112 9.71 11.77 -19.07
N ALA A 113 9.87 12.66 -18.07
CA ALA A 113 9.03 12.64 -16.88
C ALA A 113 7.58 13.02 -17.20
N GLN A 114 7.37 13.96 -18.12
CA GLN A 114 6.05 14.34 -18.60
C GLN A 114 5.36 13.20 -19.32
N GLU A 115 6.03 12.54 -20.27
CA GLU A 115 5.48 11.39 -20.98
C GLU A 115 5.07 10.28 -20.03
N LEU A 116 5.95 9.94 -19.08
CA LEU A 116 5.70 8.94 -18.05
C LEU A 116 4.51 9.33 -17.14
N ALA A 117 4.47 10.59 -16.71
CA ALA A 117 3.40 11.07 -15.85
C ALA A 117 2.04 11.09 -16.56
N VAL A 118 2.00 11.51 -17.82
CA VAL A 118 0.78 11.45 -18.65
C VAL A 118 0.30 10.00 -18.79
N LYS A 119 1.22 9.07 -19.08
CA LYS A 119 0.91 7.63 -19.15
C LYS A 119 0.26 7.14 -17.85
N GLN A 120 0.87 7.42 -16.69
CA GLN A 120 0.35 6.96 -15.40
C GLN A 120 -0.96 7.64 -15.01
N LEU A 121 -1.13 8.92 -15.31
CA LEU A 121 -2.39 9.64 -15.07
C LEU A 121 -3.51 9.12 -15.97
N SER A 122 -3.22 8.80 -17.23
CA SER A 122 -4.19 8.16 -18.13
C SER A 122 -4.57 6.76 -17.63
N HIS A 123 -3.60 6.00 -17.12
CA HIS A 123 -3.80 4.66 -16.56
C HIS A 123 -4.80 4.66 -15.38
N VAL A 124 -4.80 5.72 -14.55
CA VAL A 124 -5.76 5.86 -13.45
C VAL A 124 -6.97 6.76 -13.80
N GLY A 125 -7.21 7.04 -15.09
CA GLY A 125 -8.37 7.80 -15.56
C GLY A 125 -8.35 9.30 -15.23
N LEU A 126 -7.18 9.94 -15.20
CA LEU A 126 -7.01 11.36 -14.90
C LEU A 126 -6.38 12.17 -16.05
N GLN A 127 -6.49 11.69 -17.30
CA GLN A 127 -5.91 12.33 -18.48
C GLN A 127 -6.47 13.72 -18.76
N ASP A 128 -7.68 14.03 -18.31
CA ASP A 128 -8.35 15.32 -18.46
C ASP A 128 -8.01 16.33 -17.33
N LYS A 129 -7.25 15.90 -16.31
CA LYS A 129 -6.93 16.68 -15.09
C LYS A 129 -5.48 17.17 -15.01
N LEU A 130 -4.66 16.98 -16.04
CA LEU A 130 -3.22 17.23 -16.01
C LEU A 130 -2.83 18.63 -15.48
N LYS A 131 -3.57 19.67 -15.88
CA LYS A 131 -3.31 21.07 -15.53
C LYS A 131 -4.10 21.55 -14.31
N VAL A 132 -4.88 20.68 -13.68
CA VAL A 132 -5.70 21.01 -12.52
C VAL A 132 -4.83 20.95 -11.25
N PHE A 133 -5.09 21.82 -10.28
CA PHE A 133 -4.45 21.76 -8.96
C PHE A 133 -5.20 20.81 -8.01
N PRO A 134 -4.52 20.16 -7.06
CA PRO A 134 -5.12 19.18 -6.14
C PRO A 134 -6.39 19.65 -5.44
N GLY A 135 -6.45 20.92 -5.02
CA GLY A 135 -7.62 21.51 -4.36
C GLY A 135 -8.91 21.58 -5.20
N LYS A 136 -8.84 21.22 -6.49
CA LYS A 136 -10.00 21.13 -7.40
C LYS A 136 -10.41 19.69 -7.73
N LEU A 137 -9.75 18.71 -7.13
CA LEU A 137 -10.04 17.28 -7.34
C LEU A 137 -10.99 16.77 -6.25
N SER A 138 -11.79 15.76 -6.58
CA SER A 138 -12.50 14.96 -5.59
C SER A 138 -11.52 14.09 -4.78
N GLY A 139 -11.95 13.56 -3.64
CA GLY A 139 -11.14 12.65 -2.83
C GLY A 139 -10.65 11.42 -3.61
N GLY A 140 -11.54 10.79 -4.38
CA GLY A 140 -11.18 9.66 -5.24
C GLY A 140 -10.18 10.03 -6.34
N GLN A 141 -10.30 11.22 -6.94
CA GLN A 141 -9.33 11.73 -7.90
C GLN A 141 -7.96 12.01 -7.25
N LEU A 142 -7.94 12.57 -6.04
CA LEU A 142 -6.72 12.77 -5.26
C LEU A 142 -6.02 11.44 -4.95
N GLN A 143 -6.79 10.42 -4.59
CA GLN A 143 -6.25 9.10 -4.29
C GLN A 143 -5.68 8.44 -5.55
N ARG A 144 -6.39 8.50 -6.68
CA ARG A 144 -5.87 7.98 -7.96
C ARG A 144 -4.64 8.73 -8.43
N MET A 145 -4.54 10.04 -8.20
CA MET A 145 -3.31 10.80 -8.45
C MET A 145 -2.16 10.32 -7.55
N ALA A 146 -2.42 10.03 -6.26
CA ALA A 146 -1.39 9.49 -5.36
C ALA A 146 -0.90 8.10 -5.82
N ILE A 147 -1.80 7.26 -6.33
CA ILE A 147 -1.45 5.97 -6.96
C ILE A 147 -0.59 6.20 -8.20
N ALA A 148 -0.99 7.09 -9.12
CA ALA A 148 -0.22 7.41 -10.33
C ALA A 148 1.18 7.93 -9.99
N ARG A 149 1.30 8.75 -8.92
CA ARG A 149 2.59 9.26 -8.43
C ARG A 149 3.51 8.15 -7.96
N ALA A 150 2.98 7.15 -7.25
CA ALA A 150 3.76 5.99 -6.83
C ALA A 150 4.16 5.13 -8.03
N LEU A 151 3.24 4.84 -8.96
CA LEU A 151 3.47 4.08 -10.19
C LEU A 151 4.50 4.72 -11.12
N ALA A 152 4.63 6.06 -11.11
CA ALA A 152 5.60 6.78 -11.93
C ALA A 152 7.06 6.46 -11.54
N MET A 153 7.31 5.90 -10.37
CA MET A 153 8.62 5.37 -9.99
C MET A 153 8.92 3.99 -10.57
N SER A 154 7.93 3.35 -11.21
CA SER A 154 8.00 1.96 -11.74
C SER A 154 8.38 0.96 -10.65
N PRO A 155 7.66 0.92 -9.53
CA PRO A 155 8.00 0.06 -8.41
C PRO A 155 7.73 -1.42 -8.73
N ASP A 156 8.49 -2.33 -8.06
CA ASP A 156 8.25 -3.77 -8.09
C ASP A 156 7.12 -4.19 -7.13
N TYR A 157 6.87 -3.38 -6.10
CA TYR A 157 5.92 -3.64 -5.01
C TYR A 157 5.13 -2.38 -4.69
N MET A 158 3.82 -2.53 -4.43
CA MET A 158 2.96 -1.46 -3.98
C MET A 158 2.34 -1.76 -2.62
N LEU A 159 2.44 -0.81 -1.71
CA LEU A 159 1.84 -0.86 -0.38
C LEU A 159 0.71 0.17 -0.32
N PHE A 160 -0.47 -0.26 0.11
CA PHE A 160 -1.64 0.61 0.22
C PHE A 160 -2.15 0.62 1.66
N ASP A 161 -2.17 1.79 2.29
CA ASP A 161 -2.59 1.97 3.67
C ASP A 161 -3.95 2.66 3.73
N GLU A 162 -5.02 1.88 3.86
CA GLU A 162 -6.41 2.32 4.03
C GLU A 162 -6.84 3.40 3.02
N VAL A 163 -6.50 3.22 1.75
CA VAL A 163 -6.64 4.23 0.68
C VAL A 163 -8.07 4.64 0.36
N THR A 164 -9.08 3.97 0.92
CA THR A 164 -10.50 4.31 0.76
C THR A 164 -11.13 4.95 2.00
N SER A 165 -10.48 4.85 3.17
CA SER A 165 -11.07 5.22 4.46
C SER A 165 -11.38 6.72 4.63
N ALA A 166 -10.73 7.58 3.84
CA ALA A 166 -10.96 9.03 3.85
C ALA A 166 -11.92 9.50 2.74
N LEU A 167 -12.58 8.57 2.03
CA LEU A 167 -13.42 8.87 0.87
C LEU A 167 -14.91 8.75 1.22
N ASP A 168 -15.72 9.57 0.53
CA ASP A 168 -17.16 9.34 0.49
C ASP A 168 -17.46 7.98 -0.16
N PRO A 169 -18.45 7.21 0.35
CA PRO A 169 -18.79 5.89 -0.18
C PRO A 169 -19.02 5.85 -1.69
N GLN A 170 -19.53 6.94 -2.27
CA GLN A 170 -19.76 7.05 -3.72
C GLN A 170 -18.46 7.12 -4.54
N LEU A 171 -17.33 7.51 -3.92
CA LEU A 171 -16.02 7.65 -4.58
C LEU A 171 -15.10 6.44 -4.37
N VAL A 172 -15.47 5.54 -3.47
CA VAL A 172 -14.68 4.33 -3.14
C VAL A 172 -14.52 3.42 -4.35
N GLY A 173 -15.60 3.24 -5.12
CA GLY A 173 -15.61 2.33 -6.29
C GLY A 173 -14.50 2.62 -7.30
N GLU A 174 -14.30 3.89 -7.68
CA GLU A 174 -13.28 4.29 -8.66
C GLU A 174 -11.84 3.96 -8.22
N VAL A 175 -11.57 4.04 -6.91
CA VAL A 175 -10.26 3.68 -6.34
C VAL A 175 -10.09 2.17 -6.31
N LEU A 176 -11.13 1.43 -5.88
CA LEU A 176 -11.11 -0.03 -5.87
C LEU A 176 -10.95 -0.63 -7.27
N ASP A 177 -11.60 -0.04 -8.28
CA ASP A 177 -11.42 -0.45 -9.69
C ASP A 177 -9.98 -0.23 -10.16
N THR A 178 -9.34 0.87 -9.74
CA THR A 178 -7.91 1.09 -10.01
C THR A 178 -7.03 0.02 -9.37
N LEU A 179 -7.30 -0.37 -8.12
CA LEU A 179 -6.54 -1.43 -7.44
C LEU A 179 -6.78 -2.82 -8.08
N ARG A 180 -8.03 -3.10 -8.52
CA ARG A 180 -8.34 -4.34 -9.25
C ARG A 180 -7.56 -4.42 -10.55
N MET A 181 -7.55 -3.35 -11.34
CA MET A 181 -6.76 -3.25 -12.57
C MET A 181 -5.28 -3.56 -12.32
N LEU A 182 -4.67 -2.98 -11.27
CA LEU A 182 -3.27 -3.25 -10.92
C LEU A 182 -3.03 -4.72 -10.53
N SER A 183 -3.99 -5.34 -9.85
CA SER A 183 -3.95 -6.78 -9.52
C SER A 183 -3.97 -7.63 -10.79
N GLU A 184 -4.87 -7.34 -11.73
CA GLU A 184 -5.00 -8.04 -13.02
C GLU A 184 -3.75 -7.88 -13.90
N GLU A 185 -3.02 -6.77 -13.76
CA GLU A 185 -1.72 -6.54 -14.40
C GLU A 185 -0.55 -7.28 -13.74
N GLY A 186 -0.79 -8.00 -12.65
CA GLY A 186 0.22 -8.77 -11.93
C GLY A 186 1.10 -7.95 -10.99
N MET A 187 0.65 -6.76 -10.57
CA MET A 187 1.36 -5.96 -9.57
C MET A 187 1.39 -6.68 -8.22
N THR A 188 2.57 -6.79 -7.62
CA THR A 188 2.70 -7.30 -6.25
C THR A 188 2.22 -6.25 -5.26
N MET A 189 1.21 -6.59 -4.44
CA MET A 189 0.57 -5.62 -3.56
C MET A 189 0.35 -6.13 -2.13
N ILE A 190 0.51 -5.23 -1.16
CA ILE A 190 -0.01 -5.41 0.20
C ILE A 190 -1.05 -4.31 0.43
N LEU A 191 -2.29 -4.72 0.71
CA LEU A 191 -3.45 -3.85 0.85
C LEU A 191 -3.92 -3.87 2.32
N VAL A 192 -3.70 -2.80 3.07
CA VAL A 192 -4.41 -2.60 4.34
C VAL A 192 -5.76 -1.99 4.03
N THR A 193 -6.84 -2.70 4.37
CA THR A 193 -8.20 -2.26 4.00
C THR A 193 -9.27 -2.71 4.99
N HIS A 194 -10.36 -1.95 5.05
CA HIS A 194 -11.61 -2.30 5.72
C HIS A 194 -12.67 -2.80 4.72
N GLU A 195 -12.38 -2.77 3.43
CA GLU A 195 -13.26 -3.24 2.35
C GLU A 195 -13.19 -4.77 2.23
N ILE A 196 -13.92 -5.49 3.10
CA ILE A 196 -13.83 -6.96 3.20
C ILE A 196 -14.22 -7.65 1.88
N ARG A 197 -15.29 -7.14 1.20
CA ARG A 197 -15.73 -7.70 -0.09
C ARG A 197 -14.64 -7.54 -1.15
N PHE A 198 -14.03 -6.36 -1.21
CA PHE A 198 -12.93 -6.11 -2.13
C PHE A 198 -11.72 -7.00 -1.84
N ALA A 199 -11.31 -7.11 -0.56
CA ALA A 199 -10.22 -8.01 -0.15
C ALA A 199 -10.48 -9.46 -0.58
N ARG A 200 -11.74 -9.93 -0.45
CA ARG A 200 -12.16 -11.26 -0.90
C ARG A 200 -12.01 -11.46 -2.41
N ASP A 201 -12.35 -10.43 -3.19
CA ASP A 201 -12.44 -10.53 -4.65
C ASP A 201 -11.08 -10.39 -5.35
N VAL A 202 -10.11 -9.65 -4.75
CA VAL A 202 -8.86 -9.31 -5.44
C VAL A 202 -7.62 -9.98 -4.86
N SER A 203 -7.69 -10.55 -3.65
CA SER A 203 -6.51 -11.06 -2.97
C SER A 203 -6.28 -12.54 -3.22
N ASP A 204 -5.02 -12.92 -3.39
CA ASP A 204 -4.59 -14.31 -3.35
C ASP A 204 -4.63 -14.84 -1.92
N ARG A 205 -4.26 -13.99 -0.96
CA ARG A 205 -4.31 -14.30 0.47
C ARG A 205 -4.81 -13.12 1.28
N VAL A 206 -5.42 -13.43 2.41
CA VAL A 206 -5.88 -12.46 3.41
C VAL A 206 -5.20 -12.77 4.74
N ALA A 207 -4.67 -11.75 5.40
CA ALA A 207 -4.08 -11.82 6.74
C ALA A 207 -4.96 -11.04 7.73
N PHE A 208 -5.53 -11.73 8.72
CA PHE A 208 -6.23 -11.07 9.82
C PHE A 208 -5.23 -10.65 10.89
N PHE A 209 -5.15 -9.35 11.13
CA PHE A 209 -4.20 -8.72 12.04
C PHE A 209 -4.88 -8.22 13.31
N ARG A 210 -4.37 -8.62 14.47
CA ARG A 210 -4.91 -8.21 15.77
C ARG A 210 -3.81 -8.16 16.81
N ASN A 211 -3.79 -7.11 17.65
CA ASN A 211 -2.83 -6.97 18.76
C ASN A 211 -1.37 -7.19 18.34
N GLY A 212 -0.97 -6.65 17.21
CA GLY A 212 0.43 -6.73 16.76
C GLY A 212 0.87 -8.05 16.16
N VAL A 213 -0.05 -9.02 15.95
CA VAL A 213 0.25 -10.32 15.35
C VAL A 213 -0.71 -10.67 14.21
N ILE A 214 -0.27 -11.55 13.31
CA ILE A 214 -1.15 -12.20 12.34
C ILE A 214 -1.83 -13.37 13.05
N HIS A 215 -3.13 -13.25 13.30
CA HIS A 215 -3.93 -14.29 13.93
C HIS A 215 -4.30 -15.42 12.97
N GLU A 216 -4.57 -15.06 11.73
CA GLU A 216 -4.97 -16.01 10.69
C GLU A 216 -4.51 -15.49 9.33
N ILE A 217 -4.01 -16.36 8.48
CA ILE A 217 -3.60 -16.06 7.11
C ILE A 217 -3.92 -17.26 6.22
N GLY A 218 -4.53 -17.01 5.08
CA GLY A 218 -4.93 -18.04 4.13
C GLY A 218 -5.58 -17.45 2.90
N THR A 219 -6.23 -18.27 2.08
CA THR A 219 -7.03 -17.78 0.96
C THR A 219 -8.22 -16.97 1.47
N PRO A 220 -8.82 -16.11 0.64
CA PRO A 220 -10.05 -15.39 1.02
C PRO A 220 -11.16 -16.32 1.55
N GLN A 221 -11.33 -17.50 0.94
CA GLN A 221 -12.31 -18.49 1.38
C GLN A 221 -12.02 -18.99 2.81
N GLN A 222 -10.75 -19.23 3.13
CA GLN A 222 -10.35 -19.72 4.46
C GLN A 222 -10.49 -18.66 5.55
N VAL A 223 -10.17 -17.39 5.25
CA VAL A 223 -10.11 -16.34 6.28
C VAL A 223 -11.41 -15.54 6.36
N ILE A 224 -12.09 -15.31 5.23
CA ILE A 224 -13.29 -14.47 5.18
C ILE A 224 -14.57 -15.32 5.22
N ASP A 225 -14.65 -16.38 4.39
CA ASP A 225 -15.89 -17.17 4.27
C ASP A 225 -16.00 -18.24 5.35
N ASP A 226 -14.90 -18.89 5.74
CA ASP A 226 -14.85 -19.96 6.73
C ASP A 226 -13.70 -19.77 7.74
N PRO A 227 -13.72 -18.66 8.54
CA PRO A 227 -12.66 -18.35 9.48
C PRO A 227 -12.53 -19.43 10.57
N GLN A 228 -11.32 -19.94 10.77
CA GLN A 228 -11.04 -20.99 11.75
C GLN A 228 -10.80 -20.42 13.17
N ARG A 229 -10.55 -19.12 13.28
CA ARG A 229 -10.31 -18.44 14.56
C ARG A 229 -11.56 -17.68 15.02
N PRO A 230 -12.03 -17.87 16.28
CA PRO A 230 -13.19 -17.16 16.81
C PRO A 230 -13.06 -15.64 16.72
N GLU A 231 -11.82 -15.13 16.89
CA GLU A 231 -11.54 -13.69 16.83
C GLU A 231 -11.72 -13.14 15.40
N THR A 232 -11.31 -13.89 14.38
CA THR A 232 -11.52 -13.55 12.96
C THR A 232 -13.01 -13.51 12.65
N ALA A 233 -13.74 -14.56 13.06
CA ALA A 233 -15.19 -14.64 12.87
C ALA A 233 -15.94 -13.49 13.57
N ALA A 234 -15.54 -13.11 14.79
CA ALA A 234 -16.11 -11.99 15.52
C ALA A 234 -15.85 -10.65 14.83
N PHE A 235 -14.63 -10.42 14.32
CA PHE A 235 -14.28 -9.22 13.58
C PHE A 235 -15.13 -9.09 12.31
N LEU A 236 -15.21 -10.15 11.50
CA LEU A 236 -15.97 -10.13 10.25
C LEU A 236 -17.46 -9.86 10.46
N LYS A 237 -18.06 -10.39 11.52
CA LYS A 237 -19.47 -10.12 11.88
C LYS A 237 -19.71 -8.65 12.27
N SER A 238 -18.72 -7.97 12.84
CA SER A 238 -18.83 -6.56 13.23
C SER A 238 -18.52 -5.58 12.09
N SER A 239 -18.00 -6.07 10.96
CA SER A 239 -17.60 -5.27 9.79
C SER A 239 -18.67 -5.26 8.68
N HIS A 240 -19.85 -5.81 8.96
CA HIS A 240 -21.05 -5.82 8.11
C HIS A 240 -22.09 -4.81 8.69
#